data_4ad98f956d607328633e9b6f74305a71
#
_entry.id   4ad98f956d607328633e9b6f74305a71
#
_cell.length_a   1.000
_cell.length_b   1.000
_cell.length_c   1.000
_cell.angle_alpha   90.00
_cell.angle_beta   90.00
_cell.angle_gamma   90.00
#
_symmetry.space_group_name_H-M   'P 1'
#
loop_
_entity.id
_entity.type
_entity.pdbx_description
1 polymer ?
#
loop_
_entity_poly.entity_id
_entity_poly.type
_entity_poly.pdbx_seq_one_letter_code
_entity_poly.pdbx_strand_id
1 'polypeptide(L)'
;MKYPRQLKLLLAGTVLFAFQAAVTTYTNATFFEKYINESWVGIIYTLASILTIVVVSYSNSIINKFGIRKTFLYTLLLLLVGLWSVLYSGISLFVVSGLVCYMFMTSFGFFIYDLLLEHYMTPETTGHIRGLYLLAVNIGWLFAPSIAGFSTDKLGITSVYAISFVIILALFVLMHKKLRNIVHKQRTHTSIIKAIKKTWSKPALRSVMVINFALQWFYVWMVIYIASYLRTIHGLSSTNIGIIFTVMLSAFLLLQFPVGILVDMGFSQKKLLRFGIIVMALATMSLPFIPTGNMALLALTLFLTRVGAATIEAVSEYNFFENTSEGDVETLWVFRSMAPFAYVIMPVIGSFVIYFANKDVLYLLLGLIVMITLYATNNVHELYDKTR
;
A
#
# COMPACT_ATOMS: atom_id res chain seq x y z
N MET A 1 -25.40 16.11 1.67
CA MET A 1 -24.67 16.87 0.63
C MET A 1 -24.86 16.23 -0.77
N LYS A 2 -25.24 17.01 -1.80
CA LYS A 2 -25.25 16.51 -3.17
C LYS A 2 -23.85 16.65 -3.78
N TYR A 3 -23.11 15.56 -3.86
CA TYR A 3 -21.78 15.57 -4.49
C TYR A 3 -21.86 15.78 -6.01
N PRO A 4 -20.90 16.51 -6.60
CA PRO A 4 -20.81 16.68 -8.05
C PRO A 4 -20.75 15.31 -8.75
N ARG A 5 -21.38 15.19 -9.92
CA ARG A 5 -21.41 13.95 -10.71
C ARG A 5 -19.98 13.41 -10.99
N GLN A 6 -19.01 14.32 -11.17
CA GLN A 6 -17.61 13.96 -11.44
C GLN A 6 -16.95 13.32 -10.20
N LEU A 7 -17.21 13.82 -9.00
CA LEU A 7 -16.68 13.23 -7.77
C LEU A 7 -17.21 11.80 -7.56
N LYS A 8 -18.52 11.58 -7.80
CA LYS A 8 -19.10 10.23 -7.75
C LYS A 8 -18.46 9.29 -8.77
N LEU A 9 -18.20 9.78 -9.99
CA LEU A 9 -17.50 9.02 -11.03
C LEU A 9 -16.08 8.65 -10.60
N LEU A 10 -15.34 9.57 -10.00
CA LEU A 10 -13.98 9.32 -9.50
C LEU A 10 -13.99 8.31 -8.36
N LEU A 11 -14.89 8.43 -7.37
CA LEU A 11 -15.00 7.47 -6.27
C LEU A 11 -15.36 6.06 -6.76
N ALA A 12 -16.33 5.93 -7.67
CA ALA A 12 -16.66 4.64 -8.29
C ALA A 12 -15.47 4.07 -9.09
N GLY A 13 -14.78 4.93 -9.84
CA GLY A 13 -13.57 4.57 -10.55
C GLY A 13 -12.43 4.13 -9.61
N THR A 14 -12.32 4.73 -8.42
CA THR A 14 -11.35 4.33 -7.39
C THR A 14 -11.58 2.90 -6.92
N VAL A 15 -12.84 2.48 -6.71
CA VAL A 15 -13.15 1.08 -6.35
C VAL A 15 -12.61 0.12 -7.40
N LEU A 16 -12.90 0.39 -8.68
CA LEU A 16 -12.42 -0.46 -9.80
C LEU A 16 -10.90 -0.45 -9.93
N PHE A 17 -10.28 0.73 -9.79
CA PHE A 17 -8.83 0.86 -9.87
C PHE A 17 -8.12 0.19 -8.70
N ALA A 18 -8.65 0.31 -7.48
CA ALA A 18 -8.14 -0.36 -6.30
C ALA A 18 -8.31 -1.88 -6.41
N PHE A 19 -9.46 -2.35 -6.89
CA PHE A 19 -9.72 -3.78 -7.07
C PHE A 19 -8.75 -4.42 -8.07
N GLN A 20 -8.53 -3.82 -9.25
CA GLN A 20 -7.59 -4.36 -10.24
C GLN A 20 -6.15 -4.38 -9.71
N ALA A 21 -5.73 -3.39 -8.92
CA ALA A 21 -4.43 -3.39 -8.27
C ALA A 21 -4.32 -4.49 -7.21
N ALA A 22 -5.34 -4.64 -6.37
CA ALA A 22 -5.38 -5.60 -5.28
C ALA A 22 -5.39 -7.06 -5.77
N VAL A 23 -6.13 -7.34 -6.86
CA VAL A 23 -6.20 -8.67 -7.49
C VAL A 23 -4.81 -9.19 -7.88
N THR A 24 -3.91 -8.32 -8.35
CA THR A 24 -2.56 -8.71 -8.79
C THR A 24 -1.50 -8.62 -7.69
N THR A 25 -1.70 -7.78 -6.67
CA THR A 25 -0.65 -7.39 -5.72
C THR A 25 0.03 -8.58 -5.05
N TYR A 26 -0.72 -9.55 -4.55
CA TYR A 26 -0.18 -10.73 -3.86
C TYR A 26 0.21 -11.86 -4.81
N THR A 27 -0.06 -11.72 -6.11
CA THR A 27 0.30 -12.71 -7.14
C THR A 27 1.52 -12.30 -7.95
N ASN A 28 1.89 -11.01 -7.95
CA ASN A 28 2.99 -10.49 -8.75
C ASN A 28 4.33 -11.19 -8.44
N ALA A 29 4.69 -11.34 -7.16
CA ALA A 29 5.94 -12.01 -6.78
C ALA A 29 5.97 -13.47 -7.28
N THR A 30 4.91 -14.23 -6.99
CA THR A 30 4.78 -15.63 -7.47
C THR A 30 4.76 -15.73 -9.00
N PHE A 31 4.24 -14.72 -9.69
CA PHE A 31 4.28 -14.68 -11.15
C PHE A 31 5.69 -14.43 -11.68
N PHE A 32 6.45 -13.53 -11.06
CA PHE A 32 7.85 -13.30 -11.41
C PHE A 32 8.71 -14.56 -11.22
N GLU A 33 8.47 -15.35 -10.16
CA GLU A 33 9.18 -16.60 -9.85
C GLU A 33 9.09 -17.64 -10.99
N LYS A 34 8.14 -17.51 -11.93
CA LYS A 34 8.08 -18.34 -13.13
C LYS A 34 9.14 -18.01 -14.18
N TYR A 35 9.68 -16.79 -14.15
CA TYR A 35 10.59 -16.26 -15.16
C TYR A 35 11.99 -15.95 -14.62
N ILE A 36 12.10 -15.71 -13.30
CA ILE A 36 13.34 -15.34 -12.62
C ILE A 36 13.46 -16.10 -11.30
N ASN A 37 14.69 -16.21 -10.80
CA ASN A 37 14.91 -16.79 -9.48
C ASN A 37 14.27 -15.91 -8.39
N GLU A 38 13.73 -16.53 -7.34
CA GLU A 38 13.06 -15.86 -6.21
C GLU A 38 13.92 -14.73 -5.59
N SER A 39 15.24 -14.95 -5.49
CA SER A 39 16.18 -13.96 -4.95
C SER A 39 16.23 -12.65 -5.73
N TRP A 40 15.82 -12.64 -7.00
CA TRP A 40 15.79 -11.45 -7.84
C TRP A 40 14.46 -10.68 -7.80
N VAL A 41 13.41 -11.30 -7.25
CA VAL A 41 12.07 -10.69 -7.19
C VAL A 41 12.11 -9.33 -6.49
N GLY A 42 12.79 -9.21 -5.34
CA GLY A 42 12.90 -7.94 -4.62
C GLY A 42 13.59 -6.85 -5.44
N ILE A 43 14.59 -7.19 -6.25
CA ILE A 43 15.29 -6.24 -7.14
C ILE A 43 14.31 -5.68 -8.18
N ILE A 44 13.44 -6.53 -8.74
CA ILE A 44 12.41 -6.08 -9.69
C ILE A 44 11.42 -5.12 -9.03
N TYR A 45 10.99 -5.39 -7.79
CA TYR A 45 10.13 -4.46 -7.03
C TYR A 45 10.83 -3.13 -6.76
N THR A 46 12.11 -3.16 -6.41
CA THR A 46 12.94 -1.95 -6.26
C THR A 46 13.01 -1.16 -7.56
N LEU A 47 13.25 -1.82 -8.70
CA LEU A 47 13.26 -1.16 -10.01
C LEU A 47 11.91 -0.49 -10.32
N ALA A 48 10.79 -1.20 -10.13
CA ALA A 48 9.46 -0.64 -10.31
C ALA A 48 9.21 0.58 -9.41
N SER A 49 9.70 0.54 -8.16
CA SER A 49 9.56 1.64 -7.21
C SER A 49 10.41 2.86 -7.58
N ILE A 50 11.63 2.65 -8.06
CA ILE A 50 12.48 3.73 -8.59
C ILE A 50 11.80 4.40 -9.80
N LEU A 51 11.27 3.59 -10.73
CA LEU A 51 10.53 4.11 -11.89
C LEU A 51 9.28 4.91 -11.45
N THR A 52 8.58 4.46 -10.41
CA THR A 52 7.47 5.21 -9.81
C THR A 52 7.94 6.58 -9.31
N ILE A 53 9.03 6.64 -8.54
CA ILE A 53 9.57 7.92 -8.03
C ILE A 53 9.94 8.84 -9.19
N VAL A 54 10.60 8.31 -10.22
CA VAL A 54 10.98 9.08 -11.40
C VAL A 54 9.75 9.68 -12.07
N VAL A 55 8.73 8.86 -12.39
CA VAL A 55 7.53 9.34 -13.09
C VAL A 55 6.75 10.34 -12.23
N VAL A 56 6.61 10.10 -10.92
CA VAL A 56 5.98 11.05 -9.99
C VAL A 56 6.75 12.36 -9.92
N SER A 57 8.09 12.33 -9.92
CA SER A 57 8.92 13.55 -9.92
C SER A 57 8.72 14.42 -11.17
N TYR A 58 8.48 13.79 -12.31
CA TYR A 58 8.17 14.49 -13.57
C TYR A 58 6.66 14.77 -13.78
N SER A 59 5.81 14.40 -12.82
CA SER A 59 4.35 14.49 -12.96
C SER A 59 3.86 15.91 -13.30
N ASN A 60 4.40 16.94 -12.65
CA ASN A 60 4.04 18.33 -12.93
C ASN A 60 4.33 18.71 -14.40
N SER A 61 5.49 18.34 -14.94
CA SER A 61 5.85 18.60 -16.33
C SER A 61 4.93 17.87 -17.30
N ILE A 62 4.61 16.60 -17.00
CA ILE A 62 3.69 15.77 -17.79
C ILE A 62 2.28 16.36 -17.77
N ILE A 63 1.77 16.73 -16.58
CA ILE A 63 0.42 17.29 -16.41
C ILE A 63 0.32 18.67 -17.07
N ASN A 64 1.36 19.53 -16.97
CA ASN A 64 1.38 20.82 -17.63
C ASN A 64 1.35 20.70 -19.16
N LYS A 65 2.03 19.67 -19.72
CA LYS A 65 2.08 19.45 -21.16
C LYS A 65 0.78 18.86 -21.72
N PHE A 66 0.19 17.88 -21.04
CA PHE A 66 -0.93 17.09 -21.56
C PHE A 66 -2.26 17.39 -20.86
N GLY A 67 -2.25 18.00 -19.69
CA GLY A 67 -3.40 18.14 -18.81
C GLY A 67 -3.67 16.86 -17.99
N ILE A 68 -4.21 16.99 -16.79
CA ILE A 68 -4.39 15.88 -15.83
C ILE A 68 -5.31 14.76 -16.40
N ARG A 69 -6.36 15.11 -17.13
CA ARG A 69 -7.26 14.12 -17.76
C ARG A 69 -6.52 13.24 -18.77
N LYS A 70 -5.76 13.85 -19.71
CA LYS A 70 -5.00 13.08 -20.71
C LYS A 70 -3.91 12.26 -20.07
N THR A 71 -3.19 12.82 -19.07
CA THR A 71 -2.17 12.09 -18.29
C THR A 71 -2.78 10.84 -17.66
N PHE A 72 -3.96 10.95 -17.06
CA PHE A 72 -4.65 9.78 -16.49
C PHE A 72 -5.01 8.75 -17.55
N LEU A 73 -5.55 9.16 -18.70
CA LEU A 73 -5.88 8.25 -19.80
C LEU A 73 -4.63 7.56 -20.37
N TYR A 74 -3.52 8.29 -20.51
CA TYR A 74 -2.24 7.68 -20.93
C TYR A 74 -1.72 6.67 -19.89
N THR A 75 -1.88 6.95 -18.59
CA THR A 75 -1.56 5.98 -17.52
C THR A 75 -2.37 4.69 -17.69
N LEU A 76 -3.70 4.80 -17.89
CA LEU A 76 -4.55 3.64 -18.13
C LEU A 76 -4.16 2.88 -19.41
N LEU A 77 -3.77 3.58 -20.46
CA LEU A 77 -3.31 2.97 -21.71
C LEU A 77 -1.99 2.20 -21.50
N LEU A 78 -1.03 2.77 -20.77
CA LEU A 78 0.24 2.10 -20.45
C LEU A 78 0.01 0.88 -19.54
N LEU A 79 -0.95 0.93 -18.62
CA LEU A 79 -1.38 -0.24 -17.85
C LEU A 79 -1.91 -1.35 -18.77
N LEU A 80 -2.74 -1.02 -19.77
CA LEU A 80 -3.23 -1.98 -20.75
C LEU A 80 -2.10 -2.58 -21.58
N VAL A 81 -1.13 -1.78 -22.02
CA VAL A 81 0.05 -2.27 -22.76
C VAL A 81 0.89 -3.22 -21.91
N GLY A 82 1.14 -2.86 -20.63
CA GLY A 82 1.86 -3.75 -19.71
C GLY A 82 1.13 -5.08 -19.49
N LEU A 83 -0.19 -5.04 -19.23
CA LEU A 83 -1.00 -6.25 -19.08
C LEU A 83 -1.11 -7.07 -20.37
N TRP A 84 -1.21 -6.42 -21.51
CA TRP A 84 -1.18 -7.09 -22.82
C TRP A 84 0.12 -7.90 -23.00
N SER A 85 1.26 -7.31 -22.66
CA SER A 85 2.55 -7.99 -22.71
C SER A 85 2.59 -9.23 -21.81
N VAL A 86 1.98 -9.15 -20.62
CA VAL A 86 1.86 -10.30 -19.67
C VAL A 86 0.98 -11.41 -20.24
N LEU A 87 -0.10 -11.05 -20.94
CA LEU A 87 -1.09 -12.02 -21.42
C LEU A 87 -0.70 -12.73 -22.71
N TYR A 88 -0.03 -12.03 -23.62
CA TYR A 88 0.14 -12.50 -25.00
C TYR A 88 1.58 -12.68 -25.44
N SER A 89 2.57 -12.21 -24.66
CA SER A 89 3.98 -12.40 -25.03
C SER A 89 4.44 -13.80 -24.62
N GLY A 90 5.06 -14.52 -25.56
CA GLY A 90 5.81 -15.76 -25.28
C GLY A 90 7.26 -15.51 -24.83
N ILE A 91 7.72 -14.26 -24.84
CA ILE A 91 9.12 -13.90 -24.54
C ILE A 91 9.21 -13.36 -23.11
N SER A 92 9.96 -14.06 -22.25
CA SER A 92 10.11 -13.74 -20.81
C SER A 92 10.49 -12.28 -20.55
N LEU A 93 11.37 -11.68 -21.36
CA LEU A 93 11.79 -10.29 -21.22
C LEU A 93 10.61 -9.32 -21.37
N PHE A 94 9.73 -9.54 -22.36
CA PHE A 94 8.54 -8.69 -22.56
C PHE A 94 7.52 -8.88 -21.45
N VAL A 95 7.36 -10.10 -20.93
CA VAL A 95 6.47 -10.39 -19.79
C VAL A 95 6.95 -9.66 -18.55
N VAL A 96 8.23 -9.80 -18.20
CA VAL A 96 8.81 -9.15 -17.00
C VAL A 96 8.77 -7.63 -17.14
N SER A 97 9.19 -7.07 -18.29
CA SER A 97 9.15 -5.61 -18.50
C SER A 97 7.74 -5.05 -18.54
N GLY A 98 6.78 -5.79 -19.10
CA GLY A 98 5.37 -5.43 -19.09
C GLY A 98 4.77 -5.40 -17.68
N LEU A 99 5.13 -6.38 -16.84
CA LEU A 99 4.68 -6.42 -15.45
C LEU A 99 5.33 -5.29 -14.62
N VAL A 100 6.61 -4.99 -14.83
CA VAL A 100 7.28 -3.82 -14.23
C VAL A 100 6.56 -2.53 -14.64
N CYS A 101 6.25 -2.38 -15.94
CA CYS A 101 5.49 -1.23 -16.44
C CYS A 101 4.13 -1.11 -15.76
N TYR A 102 3.39 -2.21 -15.66
CA TYR A 102 2.12 -2.29 -14.95
C TYR A 102 2.24 -1.86 -13.48
N MET A 103 3.25 -2.33 -12.76
CA MET A 103 3.43 -2.03 -11.34
C MET A 103 3.68 -0.54 -11.09
N PHE A 104 4.65 0.08 -11.77
CA PHE A 104 4.93 1.49 -11.53
C PHE A 104 3.84 2.42 -12.07
N MET A 105 3.16 2.03 -13.17
CA MET A 105 2.00 2.77 -13.67
C MET A 105 0.78 2.64 -12.76
N THR A 106 0.60 1.53 -12.07
CA THR A 106 -0.45 1.39 -11.03
C THR A 106 -0.21 2.38 -9.89
N SER A 107 1.02 2.47 -9.40
CA SER A 107 1.38 3.43 -8.36
C SER A 107 1.20 4.88 -8.82
N PHE A 108 1.62 5.18 -10.05
CA PHE A 108 1.40 6.50 -10.66
C PHE A 108 -0.09 6.80 -10.85
N GLY A 109 -0.90 5.80 -11.20
CA GLY A 109 -2.36 5.93 -11.30
C GLY A 109 -3.02 6.34 -9.99
N PHE A 110 -2.65 5.74 -8.86
CA PHE A 110 -3.12 6.17 -7.53
C PHE A 110 -2.72 7.61 -7.24
N PHE A 111 -1.49 8.02 -7.57
CA PHE A 111 -1.06 9.41 -7.43
C PHE A 111 -1.92 10.38 -8.27
N ILE A 112 -2.25 10.03 -9.51
CA ILE A 112 -3.13 10.86 -10.35
C ILE A 112 -4.56 10.88 -9.79
N TYR A 113 -5.08 9.77 -9.24
CA TYR A 113 -6.37 9.76 -8.56
C TYR A 113 -6.40 10.72 -7.36
N ASP A 114 -5.36 10.75 -6.56
CA ASP A 114 -5.23 11.71 -5.46
C ASP A 114 -5.34 13.16 -5.95
N LEU A 115 -4.62 13.51 -7.03
CA LEU A 115 -4.66 14.84 -7.61
C LEU A 115 -6.05 15.20 -8.20
N LEU A 116 -6.72 14.22 -8.83
CA LEU A 116 -8.07 14.41 -9.37
C LEU A 116 -9.11 14.65 -8.27
N LEU A 117 -8.99 13.95 -7.15
CA LEU A 117 -9.88 14.12 -5.99
C LEU A 117 -9.63 15.43 -5.25
N GLU A 118 -8.36 15.83 -5.11
CA GLU A 118 -7.98 17.08 -4.46
C GLU A 118 -8.65 18.30 -5.07
N HIS A 119 -8.92 18.28 -6.39
CA HIS A 119 -9.66 19.36 -7.07
C HIS A 119 -11.06 19.60 -6.49
N TYR A 120 -11.69 18.57 -5.91
CA TYR A 120 -13.04 18.66 -5.32
C TYR A 120 -13.01 18.87 -3.80
N MET A 121 -11.83 19.00 -3.19
CA MET A 121 -11.68 19.23 -1.76
C MET A 121 -11.66 20.73 -1.44
N THR A 122 -12.42 21.10 -0.43
CA THR A 122 -12.34 22.41 0.25
C THR A 122 -11.87 22.17 1.69
N PRO A 123 -11.38 23.17 2.43
CA PRO A 123 -11.00 22.99 3.84
C PRO A 123 -12.05 22.23 4.66
N GLU A 124 -13.35 22.54 4.42
CA GLU A 124 -14.48 21.97 5.16
C GLU A 124 -14.83 20.53 4.73
N THR A 125 -14.48 20.12 3.51
CA THR A 125 -14.87 18.81 2.94
C THR A 125 -13.71 17.84 2.78
N THR A 126 -12.47 18.27 2.99
CA THR A 126 -11.27 17.47 2.79
C THR A 126 -11.31 16.15 3.56
N GLY A 127 -11.58 16.18 4.87
CA GLY A 127 -11.64 14.97 5.69
C GLY A 127 -12.70 13.99 5.22
N HIS A 128 -13.88 14.50 4.86
CA HIS A 128 -14.97 13.65 4.39
C HIS A 128 -14.69 13.00 3.03
N ILE A 129 -14.17 13.76 2.05
CA ILE A 129 -13.83 13.22 0.71
C ILE A 129 -12.66 12.23 0.82
N ARG A 130 -11.66 12.49 1.66
CA ARG A 130 -10.57 11.54 1.97
C ARG A 130 -11.10 10.27 2.59
N GLY A 131 -12.02 10.35 3.55
CA GLY A 131 -12.67 9.18 4.16
C GLY A 131 -13.42 8.33 3.13
N LEU A 132 -14.18 8.97 2.21
CA LEU A 132 -14.86 8.26 1.12
C LEU A 132 -13.87 7.61 0.15
N TYR A 133 -12.75 8.26 -0.17
CA TYR A 133 -11.70 7.70 -1.00
C TYR A 133 -11.06 6.46 -0.36
N LEU A 134 -10.69 6.54 0.92
CA LEU A 134 -10.12 5.39 1.64
C LEU A 134 -11.11 4.24 1.75
N LEU A 135 -12.39 4.53 1.99
CA LEU A 135 -13.45 3.52 1.97
C LEU A 135 -13.56 2.85 0.59
N ALA A 136 -13.53 3.63 -0.49
CA ALA A 136 -13.56 3.10 -1.86
C ALA A 136 -12.35 2.21 -2.16
N VAL A 137 -11.15 2.60 -1.73
CA VAL A 137 -9.93 1.77 -1.82
C VAL A 137 -10.12 0.47 -1.05
N ASN A 138 -10.53 0.53 0.22
CA ASN A 138 -10.68 -0.65 1.07
C ASN A 138 -11.74 -1.63 0.54
N ILE A 139 -12.85 -1.15 -0.02
CA ILE A 139 -13.85 -2.00 -0.70
C ILE A 139 -13.20 -2.73 -1.88
N GLY A 140 -12.38 -2.04 -2.69
CA GLY A 140 -11.66 -2.66 -3.79
C GLY A 140 -10.67 -3.74 -3.34
N TRP A 141 -10.03 -3.55 -2.20
CA TRP A 141 -9.03 -4.50 -1.68
C TRP A 141 -9.63 -5.74 -1.00
N LEU A 142 -10.81 -5.63 -0.38
CA LEU A 142 -11.33 -6.64 0.56
C LEU A 142 -11.47 -8.04 -0.06
N PHE A 143 -12.16 -8.13 -1.20
CA PHE A 143 -12.46 -9.42 -1.84
C PHE A 143 -11.48 -9.82 -2.96
N ALA A 144 -10.62 -8.90 -3.35
CA ALA A 144 -9.68 -9.11 -4.45
C ALA A 144 -8.78 -10.35 -4.26
N PRO A 145 -8.19 -10.61 -3.07
CA PRO A 145 -7.36 -11.81 -2.88
C PRO A 145 -8.11 -13.13 -3.03
N SER A 146 -9.35 -13.23 -2.55
CA SER A 146 -10.17 -14.45 -2.74
C SER A 146 -10.48 -14.70 -4.22
N ILE A 147 -10.82 -13.65 -4.96
CA ILE A 147 -11.08 -13.73 -6.41
C ILE A 147 -9.79 -14.10 -7.15
N ALA A 148 -8.66 -13.52 -6.80
CA ALA A 148 -7.36 -13.84 -7.39
C ALA A 148 -6.96 -15.29 -7.12
N GLY A 149 -7.13 -15.77 -5.88
CA GLY A 149 -6.81 -17.14 -5.49
C GLY A 149 -7.67 -18.17 -6.24
N PHE A 150 -8.99 -17.99 -6.23
CA PHE A 150 -9.93 -18.85 -6.94
C PHE A 150 -9.66 -18.87 -8.46
N SER A 151 -9.45 -17.70 -9.06
CA SER A 151 -9.14 -17.58 -10.48
C SER A 151 -7.81 -18.27 -10.83
N THR A 152 -6.78 -18.12 -9.98
CA THR A 152 -5.48 -18.77 -10.16
C THR A 152 -5.58 -20.28 -10.15
N ASP A 153 -6.32 -20.88 -9.23
CA ASP A 153 -6.46 -22.34 -9.12
C ASP A 153 -7.32 -22.93 -10.24
N LYS A 154 -8.35 -22.21 -10.72
CA LYS A 154 -9.26 -22.71 -11.77
C LYS A 154 -8.77 -22.44 -13.19
N LEU A 155 -8.18 -21.30 -13.44
CA LEU A 155 -7.85 -20.79 -14.78
C LEU A 155 -6.34 -20.49 -14.97
N GLY A 156 -5.55 -20.69 -13.91
CA GLY A 156 -4.14 -20.37 -13.88
C GLY A 156 -3.86 -18.90 -13.50
N ILE A 157 -2.63 -18.63 -13.04
CA ILE A 157 -2.23 -17.31 -12.50
C ILE A 157 -2.38 -16.17 -13.52
N THR A 158 -2.32 -16.46 -14.80
CA THR A 158 -2.47 -15.45 -15.87
C THR A 158 -3.88 -14.85 -15.90
N SER A 159 -4.90 -15.59 -15.42
CA SER A 159 -6.29 -15.13 -15.33
C SER A 159 -6.47 -13.88 -14.46
N VAL A 160 -5.63 -13.72 -13.45
CA VAL A 160 -5.61 -12.55 -12.55
C VAL A 160 -5.29 -11.28 -13.33
N TYR A 161 -4.35 -11.36 -14.26
CA TYR A 161 -3.98 -10.24 -15.14
C TYR A 161 -5.03 -9.98 -16.21
N ALA A 162 -5.73 -11.02 -16.70
CA ALA A 162 -6.85 -10.88 -17.61
C ALA A 162 -8.02 -10.14 -16.94
N ILE A 163 -8.34 -10.46 -15.67
CA ILE A 163 -9.34 -9.72 -14.88
C ILE A 163 -8.94 -8.24 -14.78
N SER A 164 -7.68 -7.95 -14.41
CA SER A 164 -7.17 -6.57 -14.34
C SER A 164 -7.25 -5.86 -15.69
N PHE A 165 -6.91 -6.55 -16.79
CA PHE A 165 -6.99 -5.99 -18.15
C PHE A 165 -8.42 -5.56 -18.49
N VAL A 166 -9.40 -6.40 -18.25
CA VAL A 166 -10.83 -6.10 -18.53
C VAL A 166 -11.30 -4.92 -17.69
N ILE A 167 -10.94 -4.86 -16.42
CA ILE A 167 -11.31 -3.75 -15.53
C ILE A 167 -10.66 -2.44 -15.97
N ILE A 168 -9.36 -2.44 -16.30
CA ILE A 168 -8.67 -1.24 -16.78
C ILE A 168 -9.25 -0.78 -18.13
N LEU A 169 -9.59 -1.71 -19.01
CA LEU A 169 -10.24 -1.38 -20.30
C LEU A 169 -11.61 -0.72 -20.06
N ALA A 170 -12.44 -1.29 -19.20
CA ALA A 170 -13.72 -0.72 -18.82
C ALA A 170 -13.56 0.68 -18.20
N LEU A 171 -12.57 0.83 -17.29
CA LEU A 171 -12.25 2.09 -16.65
C LEU A 171 -11.75 3.13 -17.66
N PHE A 172 -10.89 2.73 -18.61
CA PHE A 172 -10.40 3.59 -19.68
C PHE A 172 -11.56 4.13 -20.52
N VAL A 173 -12.46 3.27 -20.97
CA VAL A 173 -13.65 3.67 -21.75
C VAL A 173 -14.56 4.60 -20.94
N LEU A 174 -14.80 4.28 -19.66
CA LEU A 174 -15.62 5.10 -18.77
C LEU A 174 -15.02 6.49 -18.57
N MET A 175 -13.73 6.57 -18.26
CA MET A 175 -13.03 7.84 -18.00
C MET A 175 -12.84 8.64 -19.29
N HIS A 176 -12.55 8.00 -20.42
CA HIS A 176 -12.48 8.65 -21.72
C HIS A 176 -13.77 9.38 -22.07
N LYS A 177 -14.94 8.74 -21.85
CA LYS A 177 -16.26 9.29 -22.18
C LYS A 177 -16.77 10.30 -21.16
N LYS A 178 -16.49 10.12 -19.86
CA LYS A 178 -17.20 10.86 -18.80
C LYS A 178 -16.32 11.80 -17.97
N LEU A 179 -15.00 11.60 -17.92
CA LEU A 179 -14.10 12.48 -17.16
C LEU A 179 -13.93 13.80 -17.91
N ARG A 180 -14.24 14.92 -17.23
CA ARG A 180 -14.05 16.27 -17.77
C ARG A 180 -12.63 16.76 -17.54
N ASN A 181 -12.20 17.72 -18.34
CA ASN A 181 -10.93 18.41 -18.10
C ASN A 181 -11.00 19.20 -16.78
N ILE A 182 -9.94 19.09 -15.99
CA ILE A 182 -9.76 19.77 -14.72
C ILE A 182 -8.47 20.60 -14.82
N VAL A 183 -8.53 21.83 -14.38
CA VAL A 183 -7.33 22.69 -14.29
C VAL A 183 -6.60 22.32 -13.02
N HIS A 184 -5.36 21.85 -13.15
CA HIS A 184 -4.52 21.50 -12.02
C HIS A 184 -3.74 22.72 -11.52
N LYS A 185 -3.80 23.00 -10.20
CA LYS A 185 -2.96 24.05 -9.59
C LYS A 185 -1.53 23.53 -9.47
N GLN A 186 -0.59 24.28 -9.99
CA GLN A 186 0.84 23.98 -9.83
C GLN A 186 1.23 24.00 -8.34
N ARG A 187 1.97 22.98 -7.91
CA ARG A 187 2.60 22.95 -6.60
C ARG A 187 4.02 23.48 -6.71
N THR A 188 4.40 24.34 -5.79
CA THR A 188 5.78 24.83 -5.66
C THR A 188 6.66 23.70 -5.14
N HIS A 189 7.81 23.49 -5.77
CA HIS A 189 8.83 22.54 -5.30
C HIS A 189 9.49 23.09 -4.03
N THR A 190 9.32 22.41 -2.93
CA THR A 190 10.08 22.63 -1.70
C THR A 190 11.30 21.72 -1.64
N SER A 191 12.38 22.17 -1.01
CA SER A 191 13.60 21.37 -0.87
C SER A 191 13.37 20.18 0.07
N ILE A 192 13.42 18.98 -0.48
CA ILE A 192 13.26 17.68 0.22
C ILE A 192 14.17 17.60 1.46
N ILE A 193 15.43 18.04 1.34
CA ILE A 193 16.42 18.01 2.43
C ILE A 193 15.99 18.90 3.60
N LYS A 194 15.44 20.09 3.31
CA LYS A 194 14.95 21.00 4.35
C LYS A 194 13.74 20.40 5.08
N ALA A 195 12.82 19.79 4.34
CA ALA A 195 11.66 19.11 4.91
C ALA A 195 12.06 17.97 5.85
N ILE A 196 13.00 17.11 5.44
CA ILE A 196 13.52 16.00 6.27
C ILE A 196 14.17 16.58 7.54
N LYS A 197 15.07 17.57 7.44
CA LYS A 197 15.73 18.18 8.61
C LYS A 197 14.71 18.78 9.59
N LYS A 198 13.70 19.52 9.08
CA LYS A 198 12.63 20.11 9.88
C LYS A 198 11.84 19.05 10.64
N THR A 199 11.44 17.97 9.96
CA THR A 199 10.68 16.87 10.55
C THR A 199 11.51 16.13 11.61
N TRP A 200 12.78 15.86 11.31
CA TRP A 200 13.68 15.11 12.19
C TRP A 200 14.09 15.87 13.46
N SER A 201 14.01 17.20 13.44
CA SER A 201 14.34 18.06 14.61
C SER A 201 13.33 17.98 15.74
N LYS A 202 12.08 17.55 15.45
CA LYS A 202 11.01 17.41 16.44
C LYS A 202 10.96 15.95 16.95
N PRO A 203 11.25 15.66 18.26
CA PRO A 203 11.31 14.28 18.77
C PRO A 203 10.05 13.46 18.55
N ALA A 204 8.86 14.07 18.75
CA ALA A 204 7.58 13.39 18.52
C ALA A 204 7.40 12.97 17.06
N LEU A 205 7.62 13.88 16.10
CA LEU A 205 7.54 13.58 14.68
C LEU A 205 8.55 12.53 14.25
N ARG A 206 9.81 12.62 14.74
CA ARG A 206 10.83 11.62 14.46
C ARG A 206 10.39 10.22 14.92
N SER A 207 9.78 10.10 16.09
CA SER A 207 9.28 8.83 16.60
C SER A 207 8.15 8.26 15.75
N VAL A 208 7.19 9.08 15.36
CA VAL A 208 6.12 8.69 14.45
C VAL A 208 6.67 8.24 13.09
N MET A 209 7.69 8.96 12.56
CA MET A 209 8.35 8.57 11.30
C MET A 209 9.04 7.21 11.39
N VAL A 210 9.76 6.92 12.48
CA VAL A 210 10.42 5.63 12.69
C VAL A 210 9.40 4.50 12.78
N ILE A 211 8.31 4.69 13.54
CA ILE A 211 7.24 3.70 13.68
C ILE A 211 6.55 3.48 12.32
N ASN A 212 6.21 4.56 11.62
CA ASN A 212 5.56 4.46 10.30
C ASN A 212 6.49 3.81 9.25
N PHE A 213 7.79 4.11 9.26
CA PHE A 213 8.73 3.47 8.35
C PHE A 213 8.82 1.95 8.60
N ALA A 214 8.86 1.51 9.85
CA ALA A 214 8.83 0.09 10.18
C ALA A 214 7.50 -0.57 9.76
N LEU A 215 6.37 0.14 9.89
CA LEU A 215 5.09 -0.32 9.36
C LEU A 215 5.12 -0.48 7.84
N GLN A 216 5.71 0.49 7.10
CA GLN A 216 5.86 0.37 5.65
C GLN A 216 6.81 -0.78 5.28
N TRP A 217 7.89 -1.00 6.02
CA TRP A 217 8.76 -2.15 5.86
C TRP A 217 7.99 -3.46 6.00
N PHE A 218 7.20 -3.57 7.08
CA PHE A 218 6.32 -4.72 7.29
C PHE A 218 5.39 -4.94 6.09
N TYR A 219 4.72 -3.90 5.58
CA TYR A 219 3.85 -4.04 4.40
C TYR A 219 4.61 -4.55 3.17
N VAL A 220 5.79 -4.02 2.90
CA VAL A 220 6.60 -4.45 1.75
C VAL A 220 6.90 -5.94 1.79
N TRP A 221 7.42 -6.44 2.91
CA TRP A 221 7.78 -7.86 3.01
C TRP A 221 6.56 -8.78 3.04
N MET A 222 5.48 -8.35 3.68
CA MET A 222 4.22 -9.10 3.68
C MET A 222 3.56 -9.13 2.30
N VAL A 223 3.66 -8.09 1.50
CA VAL A 223 3.10 -8.08 0.14
C VAL A 223 3.94 -8.96 -0.80
N ILE A 224 5.26 -8.86 -0.73
CA ILE A 224 6.13 -9.52 -1.69
C ILE A 224 6.28 -11.01 -1.38
N TYR A 225 6.49 -11.38 -0.12
CA TYR A 225 6.98 -12.72 0.22
C TYR A 225 5.94 -13.65 0.84
N ILE A 226 4.82 -13.14 1.43
CA ILE A 226 3.90 -13.97 2.20
C ILE A 226 3.15 -14.99 1.33
N ALA A 227 2.74 -14.62 0.11
CA ALA A 227 2.03 -15.55 -0.77
C ALA A 227 2.90 -16.75 -1.17
N SER A 228 4.17 -16.49 -1.51
CA SER A 228 5.16 -17.53 -1.81
C SER A 228 5.46 -18.37 -0.57
N TYR A 229 5.59 -17.76 0.62
CA TYR A 229 5.78 -18.46 1.89
C TYR A 229 4.65 -19.47 2.18
N LEU A 230 3.40 -19.00 2.12
CA LEU A 230 2.24 -19.86 2.37
C LEU A 230 2.13 -21.03 1.36
N ARG A 231 2.54 -20.80 0.12
CA ARG A 231 2.55 -21.82 -0.93
C ARG A 231 3.68 -22.82 -0.72
N THR A 232 4.92 -22.36 -0.52
CA THR A 232 6.10 -23.22 -0.51
C THR A 232 6.31 -23.94 0.83
N ILE A 233 6.02 -23.29 1.95
CA ILE A 233 6.23 -23.88 3.28
C ILE A 233 4.98 -24.59 3.79
N HIS A 234 3.79 -24.02 3.59
CA HIS A 234 2.54 -24.60 4.08
C HIS A 234 1.75 -25.40 3.04
N GLY A 235 2.20 -25.43 1.77
CA GLY A 235 1.56 -26.21 0.71
C GLY A 235 0.14 -25.75 0.35
N LEU A 236 -0.22 -24.48 0.63
CA LEU A 236 -1.58 -24.00 0.43
C LEU A 236 -1.88 -23.70 -1.04
N SER A 237 -3.11 -24.02 -1.47
CA SER A 237 -3.64 -23.60 -2.76
C SER A 237 -3.81 -22.08 -2.84
N SER A 238 -3.86 -21.54 -4.05
CA SER A 238 -4.08 -20.10 -4.25
C SER A 238 -5.44 -19.64 -3.71
N THR A 239 -6.47 -20.48 -3.79
CA THR A 239 -7.80 -20.23 -3.20
C THR A 239 -7.69 -20.07 -1.67
N ASN A 240 -7.01 -21.00 -0.99
CA ASN A 240 -6.83 -20.93 0.46
C ASN A 240 -6.04 -19.68 0.87
N ILE A 241 -4.97 -19.35 0.14
CA ILE A 241 -4.19 -18.13 0.35
C ILE A 241 -5.08 -16.89 0.17
N GLY A 242 -5.90 -16.86 -0.87
CA GLY A 242 -6.84 -15.76 -1.13
C GLY A 242 -7.85 -15.56 -0.01
N ILE A 243 -8.41 -16.65 0.54
CA ILE A 243 -9.33 -16.61 1.69
C ILE A 243 -8.61 -16.06 2.93
N ILE A 244 -7.42 -16.58 3.24
CA ILE A 244 -6.59 -16.10 4.35
C ILE A 244 -6.34 -14.59 4.22
N PHE A 245 -6.00 -14.10 3.03
CA PHE A 245 -5.74 -12.68 2.81
C PHE A 245 -7.00 -11.82 2.91
N THR A 246 -8.16 -12.33 2.50
CA THR A 246 -9.44 -11.64 2.71
C THR A 246 -9.74 -11.49 4.20
N VAL A 247 -9.56 -12.56 4.99
CA VAL A 247 -9.68 -12.51 6.46
C VAL A 247 -8.66 -11.53 7.04
N MET A 248 -7.41 -11.61 6.62
CA MET A 248 -6.33 -10.72 7.05
C MET A 248 -6.69 -9.24 6.80
N LEU A 249 -7.14 -8.88 5.60
CA LEU A 249 -7.45 -7.50 5.21
C LEU A 249 -8.73 -6.96 5.88
N SER A 250 -9.65 -7.83 6.31
CA SER A 250 -10.85 -7.40 7.04
C SER A 250 -10.53 -6.66 8.35
N ALA A 251 -9.36 -6.91 8.93
CA ALA A 251 -8.92 -6.21 10.14
C ALA A 251 -8.85 -4.68 9.96
N PHE A 252 -8.45 -4.19 8.78
CA PHE A 252 -8.44 -2.74 8.51
C PHE A 252 -9.85 -2.15 8.52
N LEU A 253 -10.79 -2.82 7.86
CA LEU A 253 -12.18 -2.37 7.81
C LEU A 253 -12.82 -2.36 9.20
N LEU A 254 -12.49 -3.36 10.02
CA LEU A 254 -13.09 -3.53 11.35
C LEU A 254 -12.46 -2.60 12.41
N LEU A 255 -11.18 -2.24 12.27
CA LEU A 255 -10.43 -1.62 13.38
C LEU A 255 -10.03 -0.17 13.16
N GLN A 256 -9.85 0.29 11.92
CA GLN A 256 -9.41 1.68 11.69
C GLN A 256 -10.37 2.70 12.32
N PHE A 257 -11.68 2.51 12.15
CA PHE A 257 -12.68 3.40 12.74
C PHE A 257 -12.77 3.29 14.27
N PRO A 258 -12.89 2.10 14.90
CA PRO A 258 -12.86 1.96 16.37
C PRO A 258 -11.60 2.52 17.02
N VAL A 259 -10.43 2.31 16.43
CA VAL A 259 -9.17 2.86 16.97
C VAL A 259 -9.18 4.38 16.93
N GLY A 260 -9.69 5.01 15.87
CA GLY A 260 -9.88 6.46 15.79
C GLY A 260 -10.78 6.97 16.94
N ILE A 261 -11.92 6.32 17.18
CA ILE A 261 -12.82 6.67 18.30
C ILE A 261 -12.10 6.57 19.65
N LEU A 262 -11.31 5.51 19.89
CA LEU A 262 -10.56 5.36 21.13
C LEU A 262 -9.59 6.53 21.36
N VAL A 263 -8.91 6.99 20.31
CA VAL A 263 -8.04 8.17 20.40
C VAL A 263 -8.85 9.43 20.72
N ASP A 264 -9.98 9.65 20.04
CA ASP A 264 -10.86 10.79 20.28
C ASP A 264 -11.46 10.79 21.71
N MET A 265 -11.70 9.60 22.29
CA MET A 265 -12.13 9.42 23.67
C MET A 265 -11.01 9.65 24.70
N GLY A 266 -9.78 9.99 24.25
CA GLY A 266 -8.66 10.29 25.14
C GLY A 266 -7.87 9.05 25.60
N PHE A 267 -8.01 7.89 24.94
CA PHE A 267 -7.12 6.77 25.22
C PHE A 267 -5.67 7.12 24.84
N SER A 268 -4.74 6.71 25.69
CA SER A 268 -3.31 6.98 25.50
C SER A 268 -2.81 6.46 24.16
N GLN A 269 -2.38 7.37 23.29
CA GLN A 269 -1.81 7.06 21.97
C GLN A 269 -0.58 6.15 22.12
N LYS A 270 0.25 6.40 23.13
CA LYS A 270 1.43 5.60 23.45
C LYS A 270 1.06 4.15 23.81
N LYS A 271 0.00 3.93 24.60
CA LYS A 271 -0.48 2.58 24.96
C LYS A 271 -1.03 1.86 23.72
N LEU A 272 -1.80 2.55 22.88
CA LEU A 272 -2.33 1.99 21.63
C LEU A 272 -1.21 1.63 20.65
N LEU A 273 -0.20 2.50 20.47
CA LEU A 273 0.97 2.19 19.63
C LEU A 273 1.73 0.97 20.15
N ARG A 274 2.00 0.91 21.47
CA ARG A 274 2.67 -0.25 22.08
C ARG A 274 1.87 -1.53 21.87
N PHE A 275 0.57 -1.50 22.11
CA PHE A 275 -0.32 -2.64 21.84
C PHE A 275 -0.22 -3.08 20.37
N GLY A 276 -0.36 -2.16 19.43
CA GLY A 276 -0.25 -2.46 18.00
C GLY A 276 1.09 -3.06 17.61
N ILE A 277 2.21 -2.49 18.09
CA ILE A 277 3.57 -2.96 17.83
C ILE A 277 3.76 -4.39 18.40
N ILE A 278 3.38 -4.63 19.66
CA ILE A 278 3.54 -5.94 20.30
C ILE A 278 2.72 -7.00 19.57
N VAL A 279 1.45 -6.73 19.27
CA VAL A 279 0.58 -7.68 18.58
C VAL A 279 1.13 -7.98 17.18
N MET A 280 1.48 -6.94 16.39
CA MET A 280 2.03 -7.12 15.05
C MET A 280 3.35 -7.91 15.07
N ALA A 281 4.26 -7.56 15.97
CA ALA A 281 5.58 -8.20 16.07
C ALA A 281 5.47 -9.68 16.49
N LEU A 282 4.74 -9.97 17.56
CA LEU A 282 4.59 -11.34 18.07
C LEU A 282 3.86 -12.22 17.06
N ALA A 283 2.79 -11.73 16.46
CA ALA A 283 2.07 -12.46 15.40
C ALA A 283 2.96 -12.71 14.18
N THR A 284 3.81 -11.74 13.78
CA THR A 284 4.76 -11.93 12.67
C THR A 284 5.84 -12.96 13.02
N MET A 285 6.41 -12.88 14.22
CA MET A 285 7.44 -13.83 14.69
C MET A 285 6.89 -15.25 14.91
N SER A 286 5.59 -15.40 15.13
CA SER A 286 4.98 -16.73 15.32
C SER A 286 4.77 -17.51 14.02
N LEU A 287 4.81 -16.86 12.83
CA LEU A 287 4.57 -17.50 11.53
C LEU A 287 5.43 -18.76 11.30
N PRO A 288 6.76 -18.77 11.57
CA PRO A 288 7.60 -19.94 11.35
C PRO A 288 7.27 -21.13 12.25
N PHE A 289 6.56 -20.91 13.35
CA PHE A 289 6.23 -21.98 14.32
C PHE A 289 4.84 -22.58 14.12
N ILE A 290 4.12 -22.11 13.10
CA ILE A 290 2.78 -22.64 12.78
C ILE A 290 2.94 -23.99 12.06
N PRO A 291 2.24 -25.06 12.51
CA PRO A 291 2.26 -26.33 11.82
C PRO A 291 1.81 -26.21 10.36
N THR A 292 2.48 -26.97 9.48
CA THR A 292 2.17 -26.97 8.05
C THR A 292 0.72 -27.35 7.80
N GLY A 293 0.05 -26.63 6.89
CA GLY A 293 -1.34 -26.88 6.51
C GLY A 293 -2.41 -26.39 7.50
N ASN A 294 -2.05 -25.84 8.65
CA ASN A 294 -3.03 -25.27 9.59
C ASN A 294 -3.56 -23.92 9.13
N MET A 295 -4.51 -23.96 8.18
CA MET A 295 -5.10 -22.77 7.55
C MET A 295 -5.76 -21.82 8.58
N ALA A 296 -6.45 -22.36 9.59
CA ALA A 296 -7.15 -21.54 10.58
C ALA A 296 -6.17 -20.72 11.44
N LEU A 297 -5.08 -21.36 11.90
CA LEU A 297 -4.07 -20.67 12.69
C LEU A 297 -3.30 -19.64 11.87
N LEU A 298 -3.00 -19.93 10.59
CA LEU A 298 -2.41 -18.98 9.66
C LEU A 298 -3.32 -17.76 9.43
N ALA A 299 -4.62 -18.00 9.20
CA ALA A 299 -5.59 -16.92 9.01
C ALA A 299 -5.69 -16.03 10.26
N LEU A 300 -5.77 -16.65 11.46
CA LEU A 300 -5.80 -15.92 12.73
C LEU A 300 -4.52 -15.12 12.94
N THR A 301 -3.36 -15.74 12.74
CA THR A 301 -2.07 -15.06 12.92
C THR A 301 -1.90 -13.88 11.97
N LEU A 302 -2.21 -14.07 10.69
CA LEU A 302 -2.14 -13.00 9.71
C LEU A 302 -3.18 -11.89 9.96
N PHE A 303 -4.38 -12.25 10.45
CA PHE A 303 -5.36 -11.27 10.92
C PHE A 303 -4.80 -10.45 12.09
N LEU A 304 -4.18 -11.08 13.09
CA LEU A 304 -3.56 -10.40 14.22
C LEU A 304 -2.42 -9.46 13.78
N THR A 305 -1.61 -9.85 12.77
CA THR A 305 -0.62 -8.92 12.22
C THR A 305 -1.26 -7.63 11.71
N ARG A 306 -2.46 -7.73 11.10
CA ARG A 306 -3.19 -6.56 10.58
C ARG A 306 -3.96 -5.80 11.66
N VAL A 307 -4.38 -6.46 12.72
CA VAL A 307 -4.90 -5.78 13.94
C VAL A 307 -3.84 -4.81 14.48
N GLY A 308 -2.61 -5.29 14.66
CA GLY A 308 -1.51 -4.45 15.08
C GLY A 308 -1.18 -3.34 14.08
N ALA A 309 -1.09 -3.68 12.79
CA ALA A 309 -0.78 -2.73 11.73
C ALA A 309 -1.84 -1.61 11.60
N ALA A 310 -3.13 -1.95 11.61
CA ALA A 310 -4.23 -0.98 11.54
C ALA A 310 -4.22 -0.02 12.75
N THR A 311 -3.91 -0.56 13.94
CA THR A 311 -3.77 0.25 15.15
C THR A 311 -2.59 1.23 15.04
N ILE A 312 -1.41 0.75 14.60
CA ILE A 312 -0.23 1.60 14.41
C ILE A 312 -0.52 2.68 13.36
N GLU A 313 -1.13 2.32 12.24
CA GLU A 313 -1.43 3.25 11.14
C GLU A 313 -2.35 4.37 11.58
N ALA A 314 -3.49 4.03 12.20
CA ALA A 314 -4.47 5.01 12.65
C ALA A 314 -3.88 5.97 13.71
N VAL A 315 -3.17 5.44 14.72
CA VAL A 315 -2.59 6.25 15.79
C VAL A 315 -1.39 7.07 15.29
N SER A 316 -0.58 6.53 14.37
CA SER A 316 0.54 7.27 13.79
C SER A 316 0.08 8.42 12.92
N GLU A 317 -0.98 8.25 12.13
CA GLU A 317 -1.58 9.35 11.35
C GLU A 317 -2.14 10.43 12.29
N TYR A 318 -2.90 10.04 13.31
CA TYR A 318 -3.44 10.99 14.29
C TYR A 318 -2.31 11.80 14.95
N ASN A 319 -1.30 11.12 15.51
CA ASN A 319 -0.17 11.76 16.17
C ASN A 319 0.65 12.65 15.22
N PHE A 320 0.78 12.25 13.96
CA PHE A 320 1.41 13.07 12.94
C PHE A 320 0.67 14.41 12.76
N PHE A 321 -0.65 14.38 12.54
CA PHE A 321 -1.43 15.59 12.31
C PHE A 321 -1.51 16.48 13.56
N GLU A 322 -1.54 15.89 14.74
CA GLU A 322 -1.52 16.63 16.01
C GLU A 322 -0.21 17.44 16.22
N ASN A 323 0.93 16.89 15.79
CA ASN A 323 2.25 17.51 15.95
C ASN A 323 2.68 18.36 14.74
N THR A 324 1.82 18.48 13.72
CA THR A 324 2.09 19.21 12.48
C THR A 324 1.14 20.39 12.36
N SER A 325 1.65 21.57 11.98
CA SER A 325 0.83 22.77 11.76
C SER A 325 -0.06 22.58 10.51
N GLU A 326 -1.26 23.18 10.53
CA GLU A 326 -2.09 23.26 9.33
C GLU A 326 -1.32 23.90 8.18
N GLY A 327 -1.33 23.25 7.01
CA GLY A 327 -0.62 23.75 5.83
C GLY A 327 0.88 23.41 5.76
N ASP A 328 1.44 22.64 6.70
CA ASP A 328 2.83 22.14 6.63
C ASP A 328 2.97 21.01 5.60
N VAL A 329 2.86 21.38 4.33
CA VAL A 329 2.92 20.44 3.19
C VAL A 329 4.27 19.71 3.13
N GLU A 330 5.36 20.35 3.58
CA GLU A 330 6.71 19.77 3.57
C GLU A 330 6.80 18.55 4.51
N THR A 331 6.35 18.70 5.75
CA THR A 331 6.34 17.62 6.74
C THR A 331 5.40 16.50 6.32
N LEU A 332 4.22 16.82 5.77
CA LEU A 332 3.29 15.84 5.22
C LEU A 332 3.92 15.04 4.07
N TRP A 333 4.67 15.71 3.19
CA TRP A 333 5.37 15.05 2.10
C TRP A 333 6.38 14.02 2.62
N VAL A 334 7.17 14.36 3.64
CA VAL A 334 8.12 13.41 4.27
C VAL A 334 7.39 12.19 4.81
N PHE A 335 6.27 12.39 5.52
CA PHE A 335 5.47 11.30 6.08
C PHE A 335 4.95 10.36 4.99
N ARG A 336 4.36 10.90 3.94
CA ARG A 336 3.81 10.11 2.81
C ARG A 336 4.91 9.44 1.96
N SER A 337 6.13 9.96 1.98
CA SER A 337 7.27 9.36 1.26
C SER A 337 7.82 8.09 1.93
N MET A 338 7.45 7.78 3.18
CA MET A 338 7.95 6.59 3.87
C MET A 338 7.64 5.30 3.12
N ALA A 339 6.43 5.18 2.54
CA ALA A 339 6.04 4.01 1.75
C ALA A 339 6.88 3.84 0.47
N PRO A 340 7.00 4.83 -0.44
CA PRO A 340 7.88 4.70 -1.60
C PRO A 340 9.34 4.37 -1.24
N PHE A 341 9.90 5.00 -0.19
CA PHE A 341 11.26 4.69 0.25
C PHE A 341 11.40 3.27 0.76
N ALA A 342 10.44 2.76 1.52
CA ALA A 342 10.44 1.37 1.96
C ALA A 342 10.42 0.41 0.76
N TYR A 343 9.60 0.68 -0.28
CA TYR A 343 9.54 -0.14 -1.49
C TYR A 343 10.81 -0.08 -2.35
N VAL A 344 11.64 0.95 -2.23
CA VAL A 344 12.96 1.00 -2.89
C VAL A 344 13.99 0.15 -2.17
N ILE A 345 14.03 0.19 -0.85
CA ILE A 345 15.12 -0.38 -0.06
C ILE A 345 14.82 -1.81 0.43
N MET A 346 13.62 -2.01 0.98
CA MET A 346 13.32 -3.23 1.73
C MET A 346 13.17 -4.50 0.87
N PRO A 347 12.72 -4.45 -0.40
CA PRO A 347 12.71 -5.66 -1.22
C PRO A 347 14.11 -6.23 -1.48
N VAL A 348 15.12 -5.37 -1.66
CA VAL A 348 16.51 -5.82 -1.83
C VAL A 348 17.01 -6.50 -0.56
N ILE A 349 16.78 -5.89 0.60
CA ILE A 349 17.16 -6.48 1.91
C ILE A 349 16.44 -7.82 2.09
N GLY A 350 15.14 -7.91 1.79
CA GLY A 350 14.39 -9.15 1.86
C GLY A 350 14.94 -10.25 0.95
N SER A 351 15.31 -9.91 -0.28
CA SER A 351 15.97 -10.84 -1.21
C SER A 351 17.31 -11.34 -0.68
N PHE A 352 18.13 -10.48 -0.07
CA PHE A 352 19.37 -10.89 0.58
C PHE A 352 19.11 -11.83 1.76
N VAL A 353 18.13 -11.54 2.62
CA VAL A 353 17.77 -12.43 3.74
C VAL A 353 17.35 -13.81 3.23
N ILE A 354 16.54 -13.89 2.19
CA ILE A 354 16.10 -15.15 1.60
C ILE A 354 17.27 -15.90 0.96
N TYR A 355 18.18 -15.20 0.28
CA TYR A 355 19.34 -15.80 -0.37
C TYR A 355 20.34 -16.42 0.61
N PHE A 356 20.64 -15.74 1.72
CA PHE A 356 21.64 -16.20 2.71
C PHE A 356 21.06 -17.05 3.85
N ALA A 357 19.75 -17.00 4.07
CA ALA A 357 19.08 -17.76 5.10
C ALA A 357 17.84 -18.49 4.55
N ASN A 358 16.63 -18.04 4.94
CA ASN A 358 15.37 -18.59 4.44
C ASN A 358 14.20 -17.62 4.75
N LYS A 359 12.99 -17.99 4.35
CA LYS A 359 11.77 -17.21 4.61
C LYS A 359 11.37 -17.15 6.08
N ASP A 360 11.68 -18.17 6.88
CA ASP A 360 11.39 -18.19 8.33
C ASP A 360 12.18 -17.11 9.04
N VAL A 361 13.47 -17.00 8.75
CA VAL A 361 14.35 -15.96 9.27
C VAL A 361 13.85 -14.57 8.86
N LEU A 362 13.32 -14.41 7.66
CA LEU A 362 12.75 -13.13 7.19
C LEU A 362 11.64 -12.65 8.11
N TYR A 363 10.70 -13.52 8.53
CA TYR A 363 9.58 -13.13 9.40
C TYR A 363 10.03 -12.94 10.87
N LEU A 364 10.99 -13.71 11.34
CA LEU A 364 11.59 -13.48 12.66
C LEU A 364 12.28 -12.10 12.71
N LEU A 365 13.09 -11.77 11.71
CA LEU A 365 13.74 -10.46 11.60
C LEU A 365 12.73 -9.33 11.50
N LEU A 366 11.68 -9.51 10.67
CA LEU A 366 10.64 -8.50 10.51
C LEU A 366 9.94 -8.20 11.83
N GLY A 367 9.54 -9.22 12.57
CA GLY A 367 8.92 -9.04 13.87
C GLY A 367 9.87 -8.39 14.89
N LEU A 368 11.16 -8.75 14.88
CA LEU A 368 12.17 -8.13 15.72
C LEU A 368 12.36 -6.62 15.40
N ILE A 369 12.44 -6.27 14.12
CA ILE A 369 12.54 -4.87 13.67
C ILE A 369 11.33 -4.06 14.15
N VAL A 370 10.13 -4.62 13.99
CA VAL A 370 8.90 -4.00 14.50
C VAL A 370 8.96 -3.84 16.02
N MET A 371 9.39 -4.86 16.76
CA MET A 371 9.51 -4.84 18.23
C MET A 371 10.47 -3.74 18.71
N ILE A 372 11.59 -3.53 18.01
CA ILE A 372 12.58 -2.47 18.35
C ILE A 372 11.91 -1.08 18.32
N THR A 373 10.88 -0.86 17.49
CA THR A 373 10.19 0.43 17.46
C THR A 373 9.40 0.76 18.73
N LEU A 374 9.23 -0.18 19.65
CA LEU A 374 8.71 0.12 21.00
C LEU A 374 9.50 1.23 21.69
N TYR A 375 10.82 1.28 21.48
CA TYR A 375 11.66 2.34 22.03
C TYR A 375 11.24 3.73 21.54
N ALA A 376 10.83 3.85 20.26
CA ALA A 376 10.39 5.11 19.68
C ALA A 376 9.11 5.62 20.34
N THR A 377 8.25 4.75 20.90
CA THR A 377 7.01 5.19 21.57
C THR A 377 7.26 6.06 22.82
N ASN A 378 8.46 6.05 23.37
CA ASN A 378 8.78 6.85 24.57
C ASN A 378 8.69 8.36 24.32
N ASN A 379 8.92 8.82 23.09
CA ASN A 379 8.90 10.23 22.72
C ASN A 379 7.57 10.66 22.05
N VAL A 380 6.58 9.77 22.00
CA VAL A 380 5.23 10.13 21.55
C VAL A 380 4.56 10.93 22.66
N HIS A 381 4.15 12.16 22.35
CA HIS A 381 3.46 13.03 23.30
C HIS A 381 2.04 12.53 23.58
N GLU A 382 1.60 12.62 24.84
CA GLU A 382 0.24 12.42 25.28
C GLU A 382 -0.39 13.77 25.63
N LEU A 383 -1.50 14.11 24.99
CA LEU A 383 -2.26 15.35 25.32
C LEU A 383 -2.74 15.41 26.77
N TYR A 384 -2.94 14.26 27.40
CA TYR A 384 -3.48 14.16 28.77
C TYR A 384 -2.53 14.61 29.89
N ASP A 385 -1.25 14.88 29.58
CA ASP A 385 -0.28 15.35 30.59
C ASP A 385 -0.31 16.88 30.80
N LYS A 386 -1.16 17.61 30.05
CA LYS A 386 -1.32 19.07 30.20
C LYS A 386 -2.39 19.50 31.22
N THR A 387 -3.05 18.55 31.87
CA THR A 387 -4.10 18.81 32.89
C THR A 387 -3.77 18.24 34.28
N ARG A 388 -2.50 17.99 34.56
CA ARG A 388 -1.98 17.76 35.90
C ARG A 388 -1.02 18.86 36.30
#